data_55e755dba5bf590048ee59810d48a4a7
#
_entry.id   55e755dba5bf590048ee59810d48a4a7
#
_cell.length_a   1.000
_cell.length_b   1.000
_cell.length_c   1.000
_cell.angle_alpha   90.00
_cell.angle_beta   90.00
_cell.angle_gamma   90.00
#
_symmetry.space_group_name_H-M   'P 1'
#
loop_
_entity.id
_entity.type
_entity.pdbx_description
1 polymer ?
#
loop_
_entity_poly.entity_id
_entity_poly.type
_entity_poly.pdbx_seq_one_letter_code
_entity_poly.pdbx_strand_id
1 'polypeptide(L)'
;MSNTATSVLNAFLTEIERLKIKTILDSEINGIKKIENKYQVLVNGKKMLFDKIIISIGSKAGLKENNNYELLNSLGIKMTPILPALCPLVLNGDFFNKWSGIRVEARVSIYENDRFLKSDLGEVQLTDYGISGICVMNLSSLASKALYQKKKVKVHLNFLPNIEKENIDKWLTLRDNTLYQRTVIELLESIIPYKLLYILVSKAGIKSNCHYKSLTWEEKNDLINNLSDLTLEVRDTKEIFKSQVVTGGIPISRVKDTLEDKEYKGLYYTGEILDVDGICGGFNLGFAWLSSIVVSEDIC
;
A
#
# COMPACT_ATOMS: atom_id res chain seq x y z
N MET A 1 25.48 12.90 3.86
CA MET A 1 24.18 13.23 3.23
C MET A 1 23.25 13.70 4.34
N SER A 2 22.50 14.80 4.11
CA SER A 2 21.63 15.37 5.15
C SER A 2 20.38 14.54 5.46
N ASN A 3 20.00 13.62 4.59
CA ASN A 3 18.78 12.79 4.69
C ASN A 3 17.49 13.59 4.96
N THR A 4 17.41 14.83 4.48
CA THR A 4 16.23 15.69 4.65
C THR A 4 15.58 16.03 3.31
N ALA A 5 14.25 16.08 3.26
CA ALA A 5 13.50 16.49 2.07
C ALA A 5 13.89 17.92 1.63
N THR A 6 14.17 18.81 2.59
CA THR A 6 14.58 20.20 2.34
C THR A 6 15.87 20.28 1.53
N SER A 7 16.86 19.41 1.77
CA SER A 7 18.10 19.44 0.98
C SER A 7 17.90 19.05 -0.48
N VAL A 8 16.98 18.11 -0.74
CA VAL A 8 16.59 17.72 -2.09
C VAL A 8 15.88 18.88 -2.79
N LEU A 9 14.90 19.51 -2.12
CA LEU A 9 14.21 20.67 -2.64
C LEU A 9 15.18 21.81 -2.99
N ASN A 10 16.11 22.15 -2.07
CA ASN A 10 17.08 23.22 -2.31
C ASN A 10 18.00 22.91 -3.49
N ALA A 11 18.39 21.65 -3.69
CA ALA A 11 19.19 21.27 -4.86
C ALA A 11 18.43 21.53 -6.18
N PHE A 12 17.14 21.20 -6.24
CA PHE A 12 16.30 21.50 -7.42
C PHE A 12 16.13 23.00 -7.62
N LEU A 13 15.83 23.75 -6.56
CA LEU A 13 15.64 25.21 -6.68
C LEU A 13 16.90 25.90 -7.17
N THR A 14 18.08 25.52 -6.66
CA THR A 14 19.37 26.05 -7.12
C THR A 14 19.60 25.74 -8.61
N GLU A 15 19.25 24.54 -9.06
CA GLU A 15 19.45 24.17 -10.45
C GLU A 15 18.45 24.86 -11.39
N ILE A 16 17.20 25.04 -10.98
CA ILE A 16 16.18 25.83 -11.69
C ILE A 16 16.67 27.27 -11.89
N GLU A 17 17.23 27.87 -10.85
CA GLU A 17 17.77 29.23 -10.90
C GLU A 17 18.99 29.31 -11.81
N ARG A 18 19.96 28.37 -11.68
CA ARG A 18 21.16 28.29 -12.51
C ARG A 18 20.82 28.18 -14.01
N LEU A 19 19.83 27.36 -14.35
CA LEU A 19 19.38 27.14 -15.71
C LEU A 19 18.37 28.18 -16.20
N LYS A 20 17.98 29.15 -15.33
CA LYS A 20 16.98 30.18 -15.63
C LYS A 20 15.64 29.61 -16.13
N ILE A 21 15.20 28.50 -15.55
CA ILE A 21 13.93 27.87 -15.91
C ILE A 21 12.80 28.76 -15.38
N LYS A 22 11.91 29.19 -16.27
CA LYS A 22 10.77 30.01 -15.89
C LYS A 22 9.78 29.19 -15.08
N THR A 23 9.59 29.56 -13.81
CA THR A 23 8.60 28.97 -12.90
C THR A 23 7.46 29.95 -12.70
N ILE A 24 6.21 29.47 -12.79
CA ILE A 24 5.01 30.26 -12.52
C ILE A 24 4.30 29.59 -11.34
N LEU A 25 4.40 30.20 -10.17
CA LEU A 25 3.79 29.73 -8.92
C LEU A 25 2.33 30.20 -8.83
N ASP A 26 1.57 29.65 -7.88
CA ASP A 26 0.17 29.98 -7.59
C ASP A 26 -0.70 30.00 -8.84
N SER A 27 -0.50 28.99 -9.70
CA SER A 27 -1.11 28.94 -11.02
C SER A 27 -2.01 27.72 -11.16
N GLU A 28 -3.28 27.98 -11.36
CA GLU A 28 -4.27 26.98 -11.66
C GLU A 28 -4.34 26.73 -13.18
N ILE A 29 -4.24 25.45 -13.56
CA ILE A 29 -4.43 25.01 -14.94
C ILE A 29 -5.89 24.57 -15.09
N ASN A 30 -6.67 25.37 -15.83
CA ASN A 30 -8.11 25.16 -15.98
C ASN A 30 -8.48 24.31 -17.22
N GLY A 31 -7.52 23.97 -18.07
CA GLY A 31 -7.75 23.11 -19.23
C GLY A 31 -6.59 23.06 -20.21
N ILE A 32 -6.56 21.99 -21.00
CA ILE A 32 -5.61 21.77 -22.09
C ILE A 32 -6.42 21.43 -23.35
N LYS A 33 -6.06 22.04 -24.47
CA LYS A 33 -6.65 21.71 -25.79
C LYS A 33 -5.52 21.57 -26.81
N LYS A 34 -5.63 20.56 -27.68
CA LYS A 34 -4.75 20.45 -28.85
C LYS A 34 -5.30 21.36 -29.96
N ILE A 35 -4.46 22.23 -30.49
CA ILE A 35 -4.79 23.13 -31.62
C ILE A 35 -3.70 22.90 -32.65
N GLU A 36 -4.06 22.25 -33.76
CA GLU A 36 -3.12 21.83 -34.81
C GLU A 36 -1.93 21.04 -34.22
N ASN A 37 -0.72 21.58 -34.30
CA ASN A 37 0.51 20.97 -33.82
C ASN A 37 0.95 21.49 -32.43
N LYS A 38 0.12 22.33 -31.78
CA LYS A 38 0.43 22.94 -30.47
C LYS A 38 -0.61 22.60 -29.42
N TYR A 39 -0.28 22.87 -28.20
CA TYR A 39 -1.18 22.75 -27.04
C TYR A 39 -1.50 24.14 -26.50
N GLN A 40 -2.77 24.46 -26.41
CA GLN A 40 -3.24 25.62 -25.68
C GLN A 40 -3.57 25.22 -24.26
N VAL A 41 -2.87 25.83 -23.32
CA VAL A 41 -3.08 25.65 -21.86
C VAL A 41 -3.75 26.88 -21.32
N LEU A 42 -4.82 26.72 -20.55
CA LEU A 42 -5.49 27.79 -19.85
C LEU A 42 -4.92 27.89 -18.43
N VAL A 43 -4.12 28.92 -18.17
CA VAL A 43 -3.45 29.17 -16.88
C VAL A 43 -4.03 30.43 -16.25
N ASN A 44 -4.69 30.35 -15.10
CA ASN A 44 -5.36 31.47 -14.42
C ASN A 44 -6.22 32.30 -15.39
N GLY A 45 -7.00 31.65 -16.26
CA GLY A 45 -7.85 32.30 -17.27
C GLY A 45 -7.11 32.83 -18.51
N LYS A 46 -5.76 32.76 -18.58
CA LYS A 46 -4.96 33.20 -19.73
C LYS A 46 -4.58 32.01 -20.61
N LYS A 47 -4.67 32.18 -21.91
CA LYS A 47 -4.27 31.18 -22.90
C LYS A 47 -2.78 31.27 -23.19
N MET A 48 -2.08 30.13 -23.05
CA MET A 48 -0.68 29.98 -23.40
C MET A 48 -0.53 28.85 -24.42
N LEU A 49 0.40 28.98 -25.36
CA LEU A 49 0.66 27.98 -26.41
C LEU A 49 2.02 27.32 -26.20
N PHE A 50 2.04 25.98 -26.30
CA PHE A 50 3.24 25.17 -26.14
C PHE A 50 3.34 24.13 -27.26
N ASP A 51 4.55 23.80 -27.65
CA ASP A 51 4.80 22.76 -28.65
C ASP A 51 4.74 21.36 -28.05
N LYS A 52 5.19 21.21 -26.80
CA LYS A 52 5.17 19.96 -26.05
C LYS A 52 4.68 20.24 -24.62
N ILE A 53 4.05 19.24 -23.98
CA ILE A 53 3.58 19.29 -22.59
C ILE A 53 4.03 18.02 -21.86
N ILE A 54 4.53 18.18 -20.65
CA ILE A 54 4.79 17.10 -19.70
C ILE A 54 3.81 17.24 -18.53
N ILE A 55 3.05 16.20 -18.25
CA ILE A 55 2.13 16.14 -17.11
C ILE A 55 2.80 15.38 -15.97
N SER A 56 3.14 16.10 -14.90
CA SER A 56 3.85 15.60 -13.72
C SER A 56 3.09 15.94 -12.42
N ILE A 57 1.76 15.89 -12.46
CA ILE A 57 0.91 16.37 -11.35
C ILE A 57 0.85 15.40 -10.16
N GLY A 58 1.50 14.23 -10.25
CA GLY A 58 1.48 13.22 -9.19
C GLY A 58 0.09 12.60 -8.99
N SER A 59 -0.22 12.26 -7.74
CA SER A 59 -1.48 11.62 -7.35
C SER A 59 -2.21 12.33 -6.22
N LYS A 60 -3.34 11.75 -5.81
CA LYS A 60 -4.13 12.22 -4.62
C LYS A 60 -3.61 11.65 -3.30
N ALA A 61 -2.60 10.81 -3.30
CA ALA A 61 -2.06 10.22 -2.08
C ALA A 61 -1.54 11.30 -1.11
N GLY A 62 -1.91 11.20 0.15
CA GLY A 62 -1.50 12.16 1.18
C GLY A 62 -2.14 13.55 1.08
N LEU A 63 -2.96 13.82 0.06
CA LEU A 63 -3.60 15.11 -0.16
C LEU A 63 -5.07 15.07 0.24
N LYS A 64 -5.53 16.11 0.96
CA LYS A 64 -6.96 16.29 1.27
C LYS A 64 -7.72 16.98 0.14
N GLU A 65 -7.04 17.76 -0.67
CA GLU A 65 -7.62 18.51 -1.78
C GLU A 65 -7.52 17.73 -3.10
N ASN A 66 -8.38 18.09 -4.05
CA ASN A 66 -8.39 17.45 -5.35
C ASN A 66 -7.09 17.72 -6.11
N ASN A 67 -6.41 16.68 -6.53
CA ASN A 67 -5.46 16.75 -7.60
C ASN A 67 -6.24 16.98 -8.92
N ASN A 68 -5.71 17.80 -9.81
CA ASN A 68 -6.42 18.30 -11.00
C ASN A 68 -6.52 17.25 -12.13
N TYR A 69 -6.99 16.03 -11.80
CA TYR A 69 -7.22 14.97 -12.80
C TYR A 69 -8.26 15.35 -13.86
N GLU A 70 -9.15 16.30 -13.53
CA GLU A 70 -10.14 16.83 -14.46
C GLU A 70 -9.50 17.48 -15.69
N LEU A 71 -8.25 17.93 -15.54
CA LEU A 71 -7.45 18.45 -16.64
C LEU A 71 -7.34 17.45 -17.81
N LEU A 72 -7.19 16.16 -17.48
CA LEU A 72 -7.06 15.09 -18.47
C LEU A 72 -8.39 14.79 -19.17
N ASN A 73 -9.51 15.04 -18.51
CA ASN A 73 -10.84 14.86 -19.10
C ASN A 73 -11.06 15.80 -20.30
N SER A 74 -10.45 17.00 -20.27
CA SER A 74 -10.53 17.96 -21.37
C SER A 74 -9.90 17.44 -22.68
N LEU A 75 -8.98 16.47 -22.56
CA LEU A 75 -8.35 15.78 -23.69
C LEU A 75 -9.00 14.40 -23.98
N GLY A 76 -10.06 14.04 -23.28
CA GLY A 76 -10.69 12.72 -23.43
C GLY A 76 -9.81 11.54 -22.95
N ILE A 77 -8.80 11.80 -22.12
CA ILE A 77 -7.89 10.78 -21.61
C ILE A 77 -8.60 9.97 -20.54
N LYS A 78 -8.76 8.68 -20.79
CA LYS A 78 -9.35 7.74 -19.84
C LYS A 78 -8.25 7.19 -18.92
N MET A 79 -8.50 7.27 -17.61
CA MET A 79 -7.66 6.67 -16.58
C MET A 79 -8.28 5.40 -16.03
N THR A 80 -7.46 4.50 -15.53
CA THR A 80 -7.91 3.41 -14.64
C THR A 80 -8.36 4.00 -13.30
N PRO A 81 -9.25 3.31 -12.58
CA PRO A 81 -9.72 3.78 -11.27
C PRO A 81 -8.57 4.08 -10.30
N ILE A 82 -8.61 5.26 -9.70
CA ILE A 82 -7.62 5.68 -8.71
C ILE A 82 -8.03 5.14 -7.34
N LEU A 83 -7.23 4.25 -6.80
CA LEU A 83 -7.49 3.55 -5.54
C LEU A 83 -6.32 3.72 -4.56
N PRO A 84 -6.57 3.65 -3.24
CA PRO A 84 -5.50 3.71 -2.25
C PRO A 84 -4.51 2.56 -2.40
N ALA A 85 -3.21 2.84 -2.30
CA ALA A 85 -2.15 1.84 -2.22
C ALA A 85 -1.10 2.26 -1.17
N LEU A 86 -0.31 1.31 -0.71
CA LEU A 86 0.59 1.48 0.44
C LEU A 86 -0.15 2.11 1.64
N CYS A 87 -1.27 1.52 2.01
CA CYS A 87 -2.13 1.99 3.08
C CYS A 87 -2.52 0.85 4.03
N PRO A 88 -2.95 1.17 5.26
CA PRO A 88 -3.50 0.19 6.19
C PRO A 88 -4.79 -0.47 5.69
N LEU A 89 -5.06 -1.69 6.16
CA LEU A 89 -6.30 -2.42 5.92
C LEU A 89 -7.25 -2.27 7.10
N VAL A 90 -8.51 -2.00 6.80
CA VAL A 90 -9.62 -1.95 7.76
C VAL A 90 -10.33 -3.31 7.76
N LEU A 91 -10.40 -3.95 8.92
CA LEU A 91 -10.91 -5.30 9.05
C LEU A 91 -12.31 -5.32 9.71
N ASN A 92 -13.05 -6.40 9.48
CA ASN A 92 -14.27 -6.70 10.20
C ASN A 92 -13.96 -7.41 11.51
N GLY A 93 -14.44 -6.86 12.64
CA GLY A 93 -14.29 -7.43 13.99
C GLY A 93 -14.50 -6.39 15.07
N ASP A 94 -14.72 -6.84 16.30
CA ASP A 94 -15.02 -6.03 17.48
C ASP A 94 -13.92 -6.04 18.55
N PHE A 95 -12.88 -6.84 18.36
CA PHE A 95 -11.81 -7.05 19.34
C PHE A 95 -10.55 -6.23 19.12
N PHE A 96 -10.48 -5.42 18.06
CA PHE A 96 -9.26 -4.72 17.65
C PHE A 96 -8.74 -3.71 18.68
N ASN A 97 -9.60 -3.10 19.48
CA ASN A 97 -9.18 -2.25 20.60
C ASN A 97 -8.29 -2.99 21.62
N LYS A 98 -8.51 -4.33 21.76
CA LYS A 98 -7.74 -5.15 22.70
C LYS A 98 -6.31 -5.42 22.22
N TRP A 99 -6.07 -5.44 20.90
CA TRP A 99 -4.74 -5.70 20.34
C TRP A 99 -4.03 -4.44 19.81
N SER A 100 -4.74 -3.30 19.80
CA SER A 100 -4.20 -2.05 19.27
C SER A 100 -2.88 -1.65 19.93
N GLY A 101 -1.93 -1.20 19.10
CA GLY A 101 -0.59 -0.78 19.50
C GLY A 101 0.45 -1.91 19.52
N ILE A 102 0.06 -3.17 19.32
CA ILE A 102 1.00 -4.29 19.26
C ILE A 102 1.71 -4.29 17.89
N ARG A 103 3.00 -4.60 17.91
CA ARG A 103 3.81 -4.93 16.74
C ARG A 103 4.28 -6.36 16.86
N VAL A 104 4.17 -7.11 15.78
CA VAL A 104 4.53 -8.53 15.75
C VAL A 104 4.98 -8.92 14.36
N GLU A 105 6.01 -9.75 14.27
CA GLU A 105 6.39 -10.36 12.99
C GLU A 105 5.34 -11.39 12.59
N ALA A 106 4.85 -11.29 11.37
CA ALA A 106 3.89 -12.24 10.83
C ALA A 106 3.97 -12.32 9.30
N ARG A 107 3.60 -13.47 8.75
CA ARG A 107 3.27 -13.58 7.34
C ARG A 107 1.84 -13.14 7.13
N VAL A 108 1.66 -12.18 6.25
CA VAL A 108 0.34 -11.66 5.84
C VAL A 108 0.04 -12.18 4.45
N SER A 109 -1.13 -12.77 4.24
CA SER A 109 -1.55 -13.27 2.93
C SER A 109 -2.91 -12.68 2.57
N ILE A 110 -3.07 -12.21 1.34
CA ILE A 110 -4.33 -11.67 0.81
C ILE A 110 -4.99 -12.68 -0.09
N TYR A 111 -6.29 -12.85 0.11
CA TYR A 111 -7.17 -13.71 -0.67
C TYR A 111 -8.35 -12.92 -1.24
N GLU A 112 -8.71 -13.24 -2.47
CA GLU A 112 -9.87 -12.73 -3.19
C GLU A 112 -10.83 -13.90 -3.50
N ASN A 113 -12.05 -13.88 -2.96
CA ASN A 113 -13.00 -14.99 -3.12
C ASN A 113 -12.35 -16.39 -2.87
N ASP A 114 -11.59 -16.48 -1.77
CA ASP A 114 -10.83 -17.65 -1.33
C ASP A 114 -9.65 -18.07 -2.26
N ARG A 115 -9.35 -17.28 -3.31
CA ARG A 115 -8.17 -17.48 -4.14
C ARG A 115 -7.00 -16.68 -3.56
N PHE A 116 -5.88 -17.36 -3.28
CA PHE A 116 -4.64 -16.72 -2.89
C PHE A 116 -4.15 -15.74 -3.96
N LEU A 117 -3.79 -14.52 -3.56
CA LEU A 117 -3.20 -13.51 -4.44
C LEU A 117 -1.71 -13.35 -4.20
N LYS A 118 -1.33 -13.02 -2.96
CA LYS A 118 0.07 -12.75 -2.61
C LYS A 118 0.24 -12.79 -1.10
N SER A 119 1.47 -13.04 -0.65
CA SER A 119 1.87 -12.88 0.76
C SER A 119 3.13 -12.05 0.88
N ASP A 120 3.31 -11.44 2.05
CA ASP A 120 4.53 -10.76 2.46
C ASP A 120 4.82 -11.06 3.95
N LEU A 121 6.09 -11.01 4.34
CA LEU A 121 6.55 -11.30 5.69
C LEU A 121 7.19 -10.04 6.27
N GLY A 122 6.82 -9.68 7.50
CA GLY A 122 7.43 -8.56 8.19
C GLY A 122 6.68 -8.15 9.45
N GLU A 123 7.05 -7.00 10.00
CA GLU A 123 6.37 -6.44 11.16
C GLU A 123 4.98 -5.94 10.80
N VAL A 124 3.97 -6.55 11.41
CA VAL A 124 2.55 -6.13 11.36
C VAL A 124 2.28 -5.24 12.57
N GLN A 125 1.71 -4.08 12.33
CA GLN A 125 1.17 -3.21 13.37
C GLN A 125 -0.33 -3.47 13.52
N LEU A 126 -0.73 -3.98 14.66
CA LEU A 126 -2.14 -4.18 15.02
C LEU A 126 -2.73 -2.85 15.50
N THR A 127 -3.87 -2.46 14.92
CA THR A 127 -4.53 -1.17 15.18
C THR A 127 -5.96 -1.39 15.67
N ASP A 128 -6.60 -0.34 16.13
CA ASP A 128 -8.00 -0.35 16.59
C ASP A 128 -9.03 -0.53 15.47
N TYR A 129 -8.60 -0.47 14.21
CA TYR A 129 -9.44 -0.67 13.02
C TYR A 129 -9.02 -1.87 12.14
N GLY A 130 -7.90 -2.53 12.46
CA GLY A 130 -7.39 -3.62 11.67
C GLY A 130 -5.86 -3.73 11.74
N ILE A 131 -5.17 -3.66 10.60
CA ILE A 131 -3.73 -3.90 10.50
C ILE A 131 -3.02 -2.89 9.62
N SER A 132 -1.75 -2.65 9.93
CA SER A 132 -0.81 -1.81 9.20
C SER A 132 0.59 -2.44 9.25
N GLY A 133 1.60 -1.75 8.76
CA GLY A 133 2.99 -2.22 8.66
C GLY A 133 3.38 -2.43 7.20
N ILE A 134 4.69 -2.45 6.93
CA ILE A 134 5.21 -2.45 5.55
C ILE A 134 4.68 -3.66 4.76
N CYS A 135 4.71 -4.86 5.33
CA CYS A 135 4.22 -6.08 4.68
C CYS A 135 2.70 -6.02 4.36
N VAL A 136 1.90 -5.36 5.22
CA VAL A 136 0.47 -5.13 4.96
C VAL A 136 0.28 -4.11 3.84
N MET A 137 1.01 -2.99 3.91
CA MET A 137 0.91 -1.92 2.91
C MET A 137 1.33 -2.40 1.52
N ASN A 138 2.37 -3.22 1.41
CA ASN A 138 2.80 -3.82 0.13
C ASN A 138 1.72 -4.68 -0.55
N LEU A 139 0.74 -5.15 0.21
CA LEU A 139 -0.36 -5.98 -0.29
C LEU A 139 -1.65 -5.18 -0.52
N SER A 140 -1.71 -3.95 -0.04
CA SER A 140 -2.94 -3.15 0.01
C SER A 140 -3.52 -2.80 -1.35
N SER A 141 -2.69 -2.61 -2.39
CA SER A 141 -3.18 -2.34 -3.76
C SER A 141 -4.00 -3.50 -4.31
N LEU A 142 -3.63 -4.74 -3.98
CA LEU A 142 -4.41 -5.93 -4.37
C LEU A 142 -5.77 -5.95 -3.67
N ALA A 143 -5.78 -5.65 -2.37
CA ALA A 143 -7.02 -5.54 -1.60
C ALA A 143 -7.92 -4.41 -2.15
N SER A 144 -7.37 -3.23 -2.42
CA SER A 144 -8.10 -2.09 -3.00
C SER A 144 -8.75 -2.44 -4.33
N LYS A 145 -8.00 -3.07 -5.24
CA LYS A 145 -8.51 -3.50 -6.56
C LYS A 145 -9.64 -4.52 -6.44
N ALA A 146 -9.49 -5.50 -5.54
CA ALA A 146 -10.50 -6.53 -5.33
C ALA A 146 -11.79 -5.94 -4.69
N LEU A 147 -11.65 -5.08 -3.68
CA LEU A 147 -12.79 -4.38 -3.04
C LEU A 147 -13.51 -3.47 -4.04
N TYR A 148 -12.79 -2.72 -4.87
CA TYR A 148 -13.40 -1.91 -5.93
C TYR A 148 -14.24 -2.75 -6.89
N GLN A 149 -13.79 -3.96 -7.20
CA GLN A 149 -14.53 -4.94 -8.01
C GLN A 149 -15.64 -5.66 -7.22
N LYS A 150 -15.93 -5.24 -5.98
CA LYS A 150 -16.94 -5.82 -5.07
C LYS A 150 -16.71 -7.30 -4.77
N LYS A 151 -15.48 -7.74 -4.78
CA LYS A 151 -15.09 -9.09 -4.40
C LYS A 151 -14.85 -9.16 -2.90
N LYS A 152 -15.07 -10.35 -2.32
CA LYS A 152 -14.73 -10.61 -0.91
C LYS A 152 -13.23 -10.69 -0.76
N VAL A 153 -12.68 -9.94 0.18
CA VAL A 153 -11.24 -9.93 0.49
C VAL A 153 -11.03 -10.43 1.90
N LYS A 154 -10.12 -11.40 2.05
CA LYS A 154 -9.69 -11.91 3.35
C LYS A 154 -8.19 -11.70 3.52
N VAL A 155 -7.79 -11.45 4.75
CA VAL A 155 -6.39 -11.48 5.18
C VAL A 155 -6.19 -12.66 6.10
N HIS A 156 -5.11 -13.40 5.89
CA HIS A 156 -4.65 -14.48 6.73
C HIS A 156 -3.35 -14.05 7.40
N LEU A 157 -3.31 -14.16 8.73
CA LEU A 157 -2.16 -13.80 9.55
C LEU A 157 -1.54 -15.07 10.15
N ASN A 158 -0.27 -15.30 9.85
CA ASN A 158 0.52 -16.36 10.44
C ASN A 158 1.58 -15.73 11.36
N PHE A 159 1.43 -15.91 12.67
CA PHE A 159 2.33 -15.41 13.72
C PHE A 159 3.48 -16.38 14.03
N LEU A 160 3.51 -17.55 13.37
CA LEU A 160 4.58 -18.56 13.46
C LEU A 160 5.12 -18.87 12.06
N PRO A 161 5.61 -17.86 11.29
CA PRO A 161 5.91 -18.01 9.86
C PRO A 161 7.06 -18.99 9.57
N ASN A 162 7.84 -19.35 10.58
CA ASN A 162 9.00 -20.24 10.47
C ASN A 162 8.68 -21.69 10.85
N ILE A 163 7.42 -22.00 11.18
CA ILE A 163 6.97 -23.34 11.55
C ILE A 163 5.84 -23.75 10.62
N GLU A 164 6.03 -24.86 9.93
CA GLU A 164 4.97 -25.44 9.09
C GLU A 164 3.77 -25.82 9.97
N LYS A 165 2.55 -25.55 9.52
CA LYS A 165 1.32 -25.71 10.29
C LYS A 165 1.17 -27.12 10.87
N GLU A 166 1.53 -28.13 10.09
CA GLU A 166 1.45 -29.55 10.44
C GLU A 166 2.42 -29.93 11.59
N ASN A 167 3.45 -29.13 11.80
CA ASN A 167 4.45 -29.34 12.83
C ASN A 167 4.18 -28.56 14.12
N ILE A 168 3.19 -27.66 14.16
CA ILE A 168 2.96 -26.78 15.33
C ILE A 168 2.53 -27.58 16.56
N ASP A 169 1.63 -28.60 16.43
CA ASP A 169 1.24 -29.43 17.56
C ASP A 169 2.43 -30.19 18.18
N LYS A 170 3.25 -30.79 17.32
CA LYS A 170 4.47 -31.47 17.76
C LYS A 170 5.44 -30.51 18.44
N TRP A 171 5.61 -29.33 17.90
CA TRP A 171 6.47 -28.29 18.44
C TRP A 171 5.96 -27.77 19.80
N LEU A 172 4.65 -27.51 19.94
CA LEU A 172 4.03 -27.11 21.21
C LEU A 172 4.13 -28.23 22.25
N THR A 173 3.92 -29.47 21.87
CA THR A 173 4.08 -30.65 22.75
C THR A 173 5.52 -30.77 23.27
N LEU A 174 6.50 -30.56 22.40
CA LEU A 174 7.91 -30.58 22.81
C LEU A 174 8.22 -29.45 23.80
N ARG A 175 7.73 -28.23 23.56
CA ARG A 175 7.89 -27.09 24.47
C ARG A 175 7.24 -27.36 25.83
N ASP A 176 6.00 -27.90 25.85
CA ASP A 176 5.29 -28.22 27.08
C ASP A 176 6.06 -29.27 27.92
N ASN A 177 6.66 -30.26 27.26
CA ASN A 177 7.52 -31.24 27.92
C ASN A 177 8.81 -30.64 28.50
N THR A 178 9.38 -29.65 27.81
CA THR A 178 10.66 -29.02 28.20
C THR A 178 10.45 -27.95 29.27
N LEU A 179 9.34 -27.18 29.18
CA LEU A 179 9.03 -26.08 30.10
C LEU A 179 7.96 -26.51 31.12
N TYR A 180 8.19 -27.61 31.80
CA TYR A 180 7.28 -28.26 32.73
C TYR A 180 6.37 -27.32 33.56
N GLN A 181 5.07 -27.64 33.64
CA GLN A 181 4.03 -26.90 34.38
C GLN A 181 3.74 -25.47 33.89
N ARG A 182 3.95 -25.16 32.61
CA ARG A 182 3.60 -23.88 32.05
C ARG A 182 2.19 -23.90 31.41
N THR A 183 1.49 -22.79 31.57
CA THR A 183 0.23 -22.55 30.83
C THR A 183 0.51 -22.35 29.34
N VAL A 184 -0.51 -22.46 28.48
CA VAL A 184 -0.40 -22.19 27.03
C VAL A 184 0.16 -20.79 26.76
N ILE A 185 -0.22 -19.80 27.56
CA ILE A 185 0.26 -18.43 27.43
C ILE A 185 1.77 -18.37 27.73
N GLU A 186 2.20 -18.95 28.84
CA GLU A 186 3.61 -18.98 29.26
C GLU A 186 4.50 -19.78 28.29
N LEU A 187 3.96 -20.77 27.58
CA LEU A 187 4.69 -21.49 26.53
C LEU A 187 5.03 -20.59 25.33
N LEU A 188 4.24 -19.57 25.06
CA LEU A 188 4.29 -18.78 23.83
C LEU A 188 4.69 -17.32 24.03
N GLU A 189 4.71 -16.81 25.28
CA GLU A 189 4.97 -15.39 25.59
C GLU A 189 6.37 -14.91 25.18
N SER A 190 7.34 -15.82 25.02
CA SER A 190 8.67 -15.49 24.48
C SER A 190 8.71 -15.30 22.97
N ILE A 191 7.61 -15.59 22.25
CA ILE A 191 7.53 -15.60 20.79
C ILE A 191 6.49 -14.62 20.30
N ILE A 192 5.33 -14.58 20.98
CA ILE A 192 4.19 -13.74 20.61
C ILE A 192 3.91 -12.78 21.78
N PRO A 193 3.72 -11.48 21.52
CA PRO A 193 3.39 -10.50 22.56
C PRO A 193 2.18 -10.93 23.40
N TYR A 194 2.30 -10.84 24.72
CA TYR A 194 1.32 -11.33 25.71
C TYR A 194 -0.12 -10.92 25.41
N LYS A 195 -0.35 -9.63 25.10
CA LYS A 195 -1.71 -9.14 24.79
C LYS A 195 -2.33 -9.83 23.59
N LEU A 196 -1.54 -10.06 22.52
CA LEU A 196 -1.99 -10.77 21.33
C LEU A 196 -2.28 -12.23 21.67
N LEU A 197 -1.35 -12.86 22.37
CA LEU A 197 -1.46 -14.25 22.77
C LEU A 197 -2.74 -14.51 23.59
N TYR A 198 -3.04 -13.62 24.56
CA TYR A 198 -4.27 -13.71 25.33
C TYR A 198 -5.54 -13.72 24.45
N ILE A 199 -5.55 -12.89 23.40
CA ILE A 199 -6.67 -12.84 22.45
C ILE A 199 -6.77 -14.14 21.65
N LEU A 200 -5.63 -14.63 21.11
CA LEU A 200 -5.61 -15.85 20.28
C LEU A 200 -6.02 -17.10 21.07
N VAL A 201 -5.56 -17.22 22.30
CA VAL A 201 -5.92 -18.29 23.24
C VAL A 201 -7.41 -18.20 23.62
N SER A 202 -7.90 -17.01 23.95
CA SER A 202 -9.32 -16.79 24.27
C SER A 202 -10.24 -17.09 23.07
N LYS A 203 -9.82 -16.76 21.84
CA LYS A 203 -10.58 -17.09 20.62
C LYS A 203 -10.67 -18.60 20.36
N ALA A 204 -9.72 -19.39 20.85
CA ALA A 204 -9.76 -20.86 20.81
C ALA A 204 -10.61 -21.47 21.96
N GLY A 205 -11.30 -20.63 22.75
CA GLY A 205 -12.10 -21.09 23.91
C GLY A 205 -11.30 -21.54 25.11
N ILE A 206 -9.97 -21.35 25.08
CA ILE A 206 -9.04 -21.82 26.11
C ILE A 206 -8.95 -20.79 27.25
N LYS A 207 -9.07 -21.27 28.51
CA LYS A 207 -8.82 -20.43 29.68
C LYS A 207 -7.33 -20.16 29.84
N SER A 208 -6.97 -18.98 30.33
CA SER A 208 -5.58 -18.52 30.44
C SER A 208 -4.68 -19.39 31.35
N ASN A 209 -5.28 -20.15 32.26
CA ASN A 209 -4.58 -21.04 33.18
C ASN A 209 -4.49 -22.51 32.74
N CYS A 210 -4.92 -22.82 31.51
CA CYS A 210 -4.85 -24.18 30.98
C CYS A 210 -3.44 -24.55 30.50
N HIS A 211 -3.09 -25.85 30.69
CA HIS A 211 -1.88 -26.45 30.17
C HIS A 211 -2.12 -27.09 28.79
N TYR A 212 -1.14 -27.06 27.91
CA TYR A 212 -1.31 -27.58 26.54
C TYR A 212 -1.75 -29.06 26.48
N LYS A 213 -1.23 -29.91 27.39
CA LYS A 213 -1.61 -31.33 27.49
C LYS A 213 -3.06 -31.55 27.89
N SER A 214 -3.66 -30.62 28.61
CA SER A 214 -5.05 -30.75 29.07
C SER A 214 -6.06 -30.29 28.04
N LEU A 215 -5.62 -29.70 26.92
CA LEU A 215 -6.51 -29.21 25.87
C LEU A 215 -7.13 -30.37 25.08
N THR A 216 -8.37 -30.21 24.71
CA THR A 216 -9.06 -31.08 23.76
C THR A 216 -8.43 -30.98 22.37
N TRP A 217 -8.73 -31.92 21.51
CA TRP A 217 -8.29 -31.88 20.10
C TRP A 217 -8.82 -30.63 19.37
N GLU A 218 -10.06 -30.24 19.63
CA GLU A 218 -10.69 -29.05 19.04
C GLU A 218 -10.00 -27.77 19.49
N GLU A 219 -9.77 -27.59 20.82
CA GLU A 219 -9.06 -26.43 21.38
C GLU A 219 -7.64 -26.31 20.79
N LYS A 220 -6.93 -27.44 20.62
CA LYS A 220 -5.59 -27.44 20.00
C LYS A 220 -5.64 -26.99 18.54
N ASN A 221 -6.57 -27.50 17.76
CA ASN A 221 -6.74 -27.10 16.35
C ASN A 221 -7.11 -25.64 16.22
N ASP A 222 -8.03 -25.14 17.04
CA ASP A 222 -8.44 -23.74 17.02
C ASP A 222 -7.28 -22.80 17.44
N LEU A 223 -6.50 -23.23 18.43
CA LEU A 223 -5.29 -22.50 18.82
C LEU A 223 -4.28 -22.45 17.68
N ILE A 224 -3.98 -23.60 17.05
CA ILE A 224 -3.05 -23.70 15.91
C ILE A 224 -3.53 -22.82 14.76
N ASN A 225 -4.83 -22.85 14.44
CA ASN A 225 -5.40 -21.99 13.41
C ASN A 225 -5.25 -20.50 13.77
N ASN A 226 -5.55 -20.12 15.00
CA ASN A 226 -5.38 -18.72 15.44
C ASN A 226 -3.92 -18.27 15.42
N LEU A 227 -2.96 -19.17 15.66
CA LEU A 227 -1.52 -18.85 15.64
C LEU A 227 -0.94 -18.80 14.21
N SER A 228 -1.38 -19.69 13.33
CA SER A 228 -0.76 -19.87 12.01
C SER A 228 -1.62 -19.45 10.82
N ASP A 229 -2.91 -19.20 11.02
CA ASP A 229 -3.85 -18.89 9.94
C ASP A 229 -5.06 -18.08 10.42
N LEU A 230 -4.83 -17.06 11.26
CA LEU A 230 -5.91 -16.19 11.72
C LEU A 230 -6.52 -15.46 10.52
N THR A 231 -7.72 -15.90 10.13
CA THR A 231 -8.44 -15.34 8.99
C THR A 231 -9.39 -14.23 9.41
N LEU A 232 -9.30 -13.07 8.75
CA LEU A 232 -10.13 -11.91 8.98
C LEU A 232 -10.61 -11.32 7.65
N GLU A 233 -11.83 -10.83 7.62
CA GLU A 233 -12.38 -10.17 6.44
C GLU A 233 -11.88 -8.74 6.35
N VAL A 234 -11.43 -8.33 5.16
CA VAL A 234 -11.07 -6.94 4.88
C VAL A 234 -12.33 -6.20 4.46
N ARG A 235 -12.75 -5.26 5.30
CA ARG A 235 -13.92 -4.41 5.04
C ARG A 235 -13.61 -3.28 4.05
N ASP A 236 -12.42 -2.66 4.21
CA ASP A 236 -12.00 -1.52 3.43
C ASP A 236 -10.48 -1.32 3.54
N THR A 237 -9.97 -0.38 2.79
CA THR A 237 -8.64 0.23 2.99
C THR A 237 -8.80 1.60 3.65
N LYS A 238 -7.73 2.16 4.20
CA LYS A 238 -7.77 3.58 4.60
C LYS A 238 -7.91 4.46 3.35
N GLU A 239 -8.49 5.63 3.56
CA GLU A 239 -8.77 6.62 2.50
C GLU A 239 -7.49 7.07 1.77
N ILE A 240 -7.62 7.51 0.53
CA ILE A 240 -6.51 7.95 -0.34
C ILE A 240 -5.61 8.99 0.35
N PHE A 241 -6.16 9.93 1.10
CA PHE A 241 -5.35 10.94 1.79
C PHE A 241 -4.52 10.39 2.97
N LYS A 242 -4.75 9.11 3.37
CA LYS A 242 -3.94 8.34 4.35
C LYS A 242 -3.07 7.28 3.69
N SER A 243 -3.09 7.18 2.38
CA SER A 243 -2.21 6.29 1.62
C SER A 243 -0.88 6.99 1.29
N GLN A 244 0.17 6.19 1.09
CA GLN A 244 1.45 6.73 0.64
C GLN A 244 1.49 6.93 -0.87
N VAL A 245 0.78 6.10 -1.62
CA VAL A 245 0.65 6.16 -3.07
C VAL A 245 -0.76 5.75 -3.48
N VAL A 246 -1.07 5.90 -4.75
CA VAL A 246 -2.27 5.33 -5.37
C VAL A 246 -1.89 4.19 -6.32
N THR A 247 -2.85 3.31 -6.61
CA THR A 247 -2.83 2.45 -7.78
C THR A 247 -3.88 2.94 -8.77
N GLY A 248 -3.64 2.78 -10.06
CA GLY A 248 -4.45 3.42 -11.10
C GLY A 248 -3.82 4.70 -11.62
N GLY A 249 -4.37 5.25 -12.70
CA GLY A 249 -3.82 6.41 -13.40
C GLY A 249 -3.93 6.26 -14.91
N ILE A 250 -3.04 6.89 -15.64
CA ILE A 250 -2.93 6.74 -17.09
C ILE A 250 -2.35 5.36 -17.39
N PRO A 251 -3.06 4.48 -18.14
CA PRO A 251 -2.57 3.14 -18.43
C PRO A 251 -1.26 3.18 -19.22
N ILE A 252 -0.30 2.34 -18.87
CA ILE A 252 0.98 2.20 -19.60
C ILE A 252 0.75 1.80 -21.07
N SER A 253 -0.32 1.08 -21.37
CA SER A 253 -0.70 0.74 -22.74
C SER A 253 -0.99 1.97 -23.62
N ARG A 254 -1.30 3.13 -23.01
CA ARG A 254 -1.58 4.39 -23.70
C ARG A 254 -0.31 5.12 -24.13
N VAL A 255 0.81 4.90 -23.47
CA VAL A 255 2.05 5.61 -23.77
C VAL A 255 3.02 4.75 -24.60
N LYS A 256 3.93 5.41 -25.30
CA LYS A 256 5.10 4.80 -25.94
C LYS A 256 6.18 4.50 -24.89
N ASP A 257 7.26 3.85 -25.29
CA ASP A 257 8.43 3.61 -24.42
C ASP A 257 9.08 4.91 -23.95
N THR A 258 8.93 5.99 -24.71
CA THR A 258 9.35 7.36 -24.37
C THR A 258 8.43 8.09 -23.42
N LEU A 259 7.34 7.44 -22.98
CA LEU A 259 6.25 8.01 -22.19
C LEU A 259 5.46 9.14 -22.90
N GLU A 260 5.63 9.28 -24.21
CA GLU A 260 4.75 10.09 -25.04
C GLU A 260 3.38 9.40 -25.24
N ASP A 261 2.31 10.17 -25.21
CA ASP A 261 0.96 9.67 -25.52
C ASP A 261 0.87 9.16 -26.97
N LYS A 262 0.28 7.98 -27.18
CA LYS A 262 0.15 7.38 -28.52
C LYS A 262 -0.78 8.15 -29.45
N GLU A 263 -1.78 8.86 -28.89
CA GLU A 263 -2.77 9.62 -29.66
C GLU A 263 -2.43 11.11 -29.74
N TYR A 264 -1.70 11.65 -28.74
CA TYR A 264 -1.37 13.06 -28.62
C TYR A 264 0.13 13.30 -28.75
N LYS A 265 0.64 13.42 -30.00
CA LYS A 265 2.06 13.73 -30.22
C LYS A 265 2.48 15.01 -29.48
N GLY A 266 3.58 14.94 -28.73
CA GLY A 266 4.13 16.01 -27.92
C GLY A 266 3.52 16.12 -26.50
N LEU A 267 2.66 15.19 -26.11
CA LEU A 267 2.14 15.07 -24.74
C LEU A 267 2.82 13.90 -24.02
N TYR A 268 3.42 14.17 -22.87
CA TYR A 268 4.19 13.20 -22.07
C TYR A 268 3.64 13.14 -20.66
N TYR A 269 3.94 12.01 -19.99
CA TYR A 269 3.56 11.79 -18.59
C TYR A 269 4.75 11.28 -17.79
N THR A 270 4.88 11.76 -16.52
CA THR A 270 5.93 11.30 -15.62
C THR A 270 5.40 11.07 -14.21
N GLY A 271 6.00 10.12 -13.53
CA GLY A 271 5.70 9.82 -12.14
C GLY A 271 4.32 9.19 -11.93
N GLU A 272 3.76 9.44 -10.77
CA GLU A 272 2.60 8.73 -10.23
C GLU A 272 1.26 9.00 -10.93
N ILE A 273 1.23 9.87 -11.93
CA ILE A 273 0.07 10.02 -12.81
C ILE A 273 -0.12 8.79 -13.73
N LEU A 274 0.94 8.05 -14.00
CA LEU A 274 0.91 6.78 -14.70
C LEU A 274 0.41 5.67 -13.78
N ASP A 275 -0.32 4.69 -14.33
CA ASP A 275 -0.78 3.50 -13.58
C ASP A 275 0.39 2.56 -13.29
N VAL A 276 1.27 3.00 -12.40
CA VAL A 276 2.45 2.26 -11.91
C VAL A 276 2.57 2.52 -10.42
N ASP A 277 2.40 1.47 -9.62
CA ASP A 277 2.61 1.49 -8.18
C ASP A 277 3.63 0.42 -7.76
N GLY A 278 4.60 0.82 -6.96
CA GLY A 278 5.63 -0.04 -6.39
C GLY A 278 5.42 -0.29 -4.90
N ILE A 279 6.16 -1.26 -4.34
CA ILE A 279 6.18 -1.54 -2.91
C ILE A 279 6.88 -0.43 -2.12
N CYS A 280 6.78 -0.46 -0.78
CA CYS A 280 7.56 0.41 0.11
C CYS A 280 9.06 0.24 -0.13
N GLY A 281 9.85 1.34 0.01
CA GLY A 281 11.30 1.30 -0.12
C GLY A 281 11.90 2.22 -1.19
N GLY A 282 11.18 3.29 -1.57
CA GLY A 282 11.66 4.32 -2.51
C GLY A 282 11.39 4.03 -3.98
N PHE A 283 10.78 2.89 -4.32
CA PHE A 283 10.50 2.50 -5.73
C PHE A 283 9.62 3.51 -6.46
N ASN A 284 8.61 4.07 -5.79
CA ASN A 284 7.70 5.05 -6.39
C ASN A 284 8.41 6.37 -6.71
N LEU A 285 9.26 6.86 -5.80
CA LEU A 285 10.12 8.04 -6.05
C LEU A 285 11.16 7.75 -7.13
N GLY A 286 11.75 6.55 -7.12
CA GLY A 286 12.68 6.10 -8.16
C GLY A 286 12.02 6.09 -9.54
N PHE A 287 10.79 5.58 -9.64
CA PHE A 287 10.02 5.59 -10.88
C PHE A 287 9.72 7.03 -11.35
N ALA A 288 9.31 7.91 -10.44
CA ALA A 288 9.06 9.31 -10.79
C ALA A 288 10.31 9.99 -11.36
N TRP A 289 11.48 9.72 -10.76
CA TRP A 289 12.76 10.22 -11.25
C TRP A 289 13.12 9.63 -12.62
N LEU A 290 13.11 8.30 -12.76
CA LEU A 290 13.51 7.63 -13.99
C LEU A 290 12.57 7.99 -15.15
N SER A 291 11.26 8.08 -14.93
CA SER A 291 10.31 8.50 -15.94
C SER A 291 10.59 9.90 -16.48
N SER A 292 11.08 10.83 -15.63
CA SER A 292 11.47 12.18 -16.07
C SER A 292 12.73 12.17 -16.94
N ILE A 293 13.69 11.28 -16.65
CA ILE A 293 14.88 11.09 -17.49
C ILE A 293 14.49 10.59 -18.87
N VAL A 294 13.67 9.52 -18.94
CA VAL A 294 13.19 8.95 -20.20
C VAL A 294 12.51 10.01 -21.07
N VAL A 295 11.63 10.84 -20.48
CA VAL A 295 10.97 11.91 -21.21
C VAL A 295 11.96 12.98 -21.66
N SER A 296 12.95 13.34 -20.84
CA SER A 296 13.93 14.36 -21.21
C SER A 296 14.81 13.94 -22.39
N GLU A 297 15.20 12.67 -22.46
CA GLU A 297 15.98 12.12 -23.57
C GLU A 297 15.24 12.13 -24.92
N ASP A 298 13.91 12.00 -24.91
CA ASP A 298 13.09 12.07 -26.15
C ASP A 298 12.75 13.50 -26.57
N ILE A 299 12.75 14.43 -25.63
CA ILE A 299 12.39 15.83 -25.88
C ILE A 299 13.58 16.65 -26.39
N CYS A 300 14.78 16.36 -25.92
CA CYS A 300 16.02 17.03 -26.32
C CYS A 300 16.54 16.50 -27.64
#